data_4f4dcd81c509500b4a12a33ff371f2e5
#
_entry.id   4f4dcd81c509500b4a12a33ff371f2e5
#
_cell.length_a   1.000
_cell.length_b   1.000
_cell.length_c   1.000
_cell.angle_alpha   90.00
_cell.angle_beta   90.00
_cell.angle_gamma   90.00
#
_symmetry.space_group_name_H-M   'P 1'
#
loop_
_entity.id
_entity.type
_entity.pdbx_description
1 polymer ?
#
loop_
_entity_poly.entity_id
_entity_poly.type
_entity_poly.pdbx_seq_one_letter_code
_entity_poly.pdbx_strand_id
1 'polypeptide(L)'
;MKTTHIKNLQAMRSNLMILFIGLSLTLLVSCNNDETTPDFSSEDIEDASMDAIEDSYFDDGDDLITEAFTSTDEDLSGGRVNTDERLICATLTRIGSKSEGSLRVDFGTGCTGPRGNVRAGAIVVTHTGDWRAAGSKWILTYENYSVNGVQLEGERTVSIVSISDSLVVSDVTLVDGKITWPDGRVARREVKRRREHERHPENHLLDRIIIYGTSNGILPNGTVITIEILERLIYRRACAEEGVIIPVSGVKLIKAGDRELTVDYGDGTCDNIVTLTNKIGRTVRYEVKK
;
A
#
# COMPACT_ATOMS: atom_id res chain seq x y z
N MET A 1 43.79 -68.44 12.84
CA MET A 1 43.46 -69.72 13.54
C MET A 1 41.96 -70.00 13.19
N LYS A 2 41.84 -71.06 12.40
CA LYS A 2 40.76 -72.07 12.34
C LYS A 2 39.32 -71.50 12.16
N THR A 3 38.84 -71.68 10.95
CA THR A 3 38.14 -72.87 10.37
C THR A 3 36.72 -73.07 10.88
N THR A 4 35.78 -73.05 10.00
CA THR A 4 35.16 -74.06 9.09
C THR A 4 33.75 -74.38 9.59
N HIS A 5 32.77 -74.66 8.91
CA HIS A 5 32.33 -75.41 7.77
C HIS A 5 30.78 -75.22 7.61
N ILE A 6 30.19 -74.93 6.45
CA ILE A 6 29.76 -75.87 5.39
C ILE A 6 28.47 -76.67 5.71
N LYS A 7 27.59 -76.55 4.74
CA LYS A 7 26.78 -77.52 4.04
C LYS A 7 25.25 -77.63 4.42
N ASN A 8 24.48 -77.31 3.45
CA ASN A 8 23.72 -78.25 2.52
C ASN A 8 22.50 -78.89 3.17
N LEU A 9 21.44 -79.18 2.61
CA LEU A 9 21.03 -79.48 1.25
C LEU A 9 19.48 -79.60 1.17
N GLN A 10 18.90 -79.17 0.07
CA GLN A 10 17.84 -79.83 -0.69
C GLN A 10 16.56 -80.39 -0.07
N ALA A 11 15.49 -79.85 -0.56
CA ALA A 11 14.46 -80.50 -1.39
C ALA A 11 13.44 -81.43 -0.73
N MET A 12 12.19 -81.14 -0.89
CA MET A 12 11.34 -82.03 -1.69
C MET A 12 9.92 -81.49 -1.85
N ARG A 13 9.44 -81.64 -3.03
CA ARG A 13 8.14 -81.40 -3.60
C ARG A 13 6.98 -81.99 -2.79
N SER A 14 5.86 -81.30 -2.75
CA SER A 14 4.55 -81.96 -3.00
C SER A 14 3.48 -80.94 -3.35
N ASN A 15 2.79 -81.23 -4.46
CA ASN A 15 1.60 -80.59 -4.96
C ASN A 15 0.43 -80.71 -4.01
N LEU A 16 -0.32 -79.64 -3.79
CA LEU A 16 -1.74 -79.77 -3.51
C LEU A 16 -2.47 -78.56 -4.11
N MET A 17 -3.29 -78.86 -5.06
CA MET A 17 -4.18 -78.01 -5.82
C MET A 17 -5.41 -77.73 -4.92
N ILE A 18 -5.62 -76.49 -4.48
CA ILE A 18 -6.88 -76.07 -3.86
C ILE A 18 -7.38 -74.79 -4.54
N LEU A 19 -8.56 -74.96 -5.02
CA LEU A 19 -9.48 -74.08 -5.70
C LEU A 19 -9.61 -72.71 -4.98
N PHE A 20 -9.30 -71.60 -5.65
CA PHE A 20 -9.54 -70.24 -5.17
C PHE A 20 -10.79 -69.68 -5.80
N ILE A 21 -11.79 -69.53 -4.94
CA ILE A 21 -12.93 -68.65 -5.17
C ILE A 21 -12.42 -67.22 -5.10
N GLY A 22 -12.50 -66.55 -6.21
CA GLY A 22 -12.11 -65.14 -6.30
C GLY A 22 -13.06 -64.22 -5.50
N LEU A 23 -12.53 -63.51 -4.54
CA LEU A 23 -13.14 -62.33 -3.96
C LEU A 23 -12.34 -61.14 -4.44
N SER A 24 -12.70 -60.61 -5.60
CA SER A 24 -12.16 -59.33 -6.09
C SER A 24 -12.70 -58.19 -5.23
N LEU A 25 -11.91 -57.75 -4.25
CA LEU A 25 -12.12 -56.52 -3.52
C LEU A 25 -11.71 -55.37 -4.44
N THR A 26 -12.64 -54.83 -5.21
CA THR A 26 -12.48 -53.57 -5.92
C THR A 26 -12.38 -52.45 -4.88
N LEU A 27 -11.18 -52.02 -4.57
CA LEU A 27 -10.90 -50.74 -3.93
C LEU A 27 -11.35 -49.66 -4.91
N LEU A 28 -12.55 -49.14 -4.72
CA LEU A 28 -12.97 -47.85 -5.25
C LEU A 28 -12.11 -46.81 -4.56
N VAL A 29 -10.96 -46.48 -5.15
CA VAL A 29 -10.30 -45.24 -4.86
C VAL A 29 -11.23 -44.14 -5.43
N SER A 30 -12.13 -43.65 -4.59
CA SER A 30 -12.80 -42.40 -4.79
C SER A 30 -11.70 -41.33 -4.71
N CYS A 31 -11.14 -40.94 -5.86
CA CYS A 31 -10.53 -39.64 -5.97
C CYS A 31 -11.68 -38.64 -5.76
N ASN A 32 -11.85 -38.20 -4.52
CA ASN A 32 -12.41 -36.89 -4.29
C ASN A 32 -11.38 -35.92 -4.90
N ASN A 33 -11.60 -35.57 -6.15
CA ASN A 33 -11.20 -34.27 -6.62
C ASN A 33 -12.07 -33.28 -5.86
N ASP A 34 -11.69 -32.98 -4.61
CA ASP A 34 -11.92 -31.66 -4.08
C ASP A 34 -11.12 -30.76 -5.01
N GLU A 35 -11.77 -30.28 -6.06
CA GLU A 35 -11.42 -28.99 -6.64
C GLU A 35 -11.57 -28.02 -5.46
N THR A 36 -10.51 -27.88 -4.68
CA THR A 36 -10.32 -26.73 -3.81
C THR A 36 -10.27 -25.55 -4.76
N THR A 37 -11.45 -24.99 -5.10
CA THR A 37 -11.51 -23.63 -5.60
C THR A 37 -10.62 -22.83 -4.65
N PRO A 38 -9.55 -22.18 -5.16
CA PRO A 38 -8.66 -21.44 -4.29
C PRO A 38 -9.51 -20.52 -3.42
N ASP A 39 -9.28 -20.55 -2.11
CA ASP A 39 -10.06 -19.77 -1.14
C ASP A 39 -10.06 -18.28 -1.45
N PHE A 40 -9.01 -17.83 -2.13
CA PHE A 40 -8.83 -16.51 -2.72
C PHE A 40 -8.20 -16.64 -4.11
N SER A 41 -8.63 -15.83 -5.07
CA SER A 41 -7.93 -15.69 -6.34
C SER A 41 -6.64 -14.90 -6.15
N SER A 42 -5.61 -15.19 -6.95
CA SER A 42 -4.41 -14.35 -6.99
C SER A 42 -4.74 -12.89 -7.34
N GLU A 43 -5.78 -12.68 -8.12
CA GLU A 43 -6.29 -11.39 -8.52
C GLU A 43 -6.87 -10.59 -7.33
N ASP A 44 -7.55 -11.23 -6.37
CA ASP A 44 -8.06 -10.57 -5.17
C ASP A 44 -6.91 -9.98 -4.32
N ILE A 45 -5.84 -10.75 -4.16
CA ILE A 45 -4.65 -10.32 -3.41
C ILE A 45 -3.92 -9.22 -4.16
N GLU A 46 -3.79 -9.34 -5.49
CA GLU A 46 -3.15 -8.33 -6.32
C GLU A 46 -3.92 -6.99 -6.27
N ASP A 47 -5.24 -7.01 -6.42
CA ASP A 47 -6.09 -5.81 -6.37
C ASP A 47 -5.95 -5.06 -5.03
N ALA A 48 -6.04 -5.79 -3.91
CA ALA A 48 -5.89 -5.19 -2.57
C ALA A 48 -4.47 -4.64 -2.35
N SER A 49 -3.45 -5.33 -2.84
CA SER A 49 -2.05 -4.92 -2.78
C SER A 49 -1.80 -3.65 -3.59
N MET A 50 -2.31 -3.62 -4.81
CA MET A 50 -2.16 -2.47 -5.71
C MET A 50 -2.84 -1.23 -5.14
N ASP A 51 -4.08 -1.35 -4.62
CA ASP A 51 -4.77 -0.25 -3.96
C ASP A 51 -3.95 0.34 -2.81
N ALA A 52 -3.39 -0.51 -1.94
CA ALA A 52 -2.58 -0.07 -0.81
C ALA A 52 -1.28 0.64 -1.24
N ILE A 53 -0.62 0.11 -2.28
CA ILE A 53 0.61 0.69 -2.84
C ILE A 53 0.33 2.04 -3.51
N GLU A 54 -0.75 2.15 -4.30
CA GLU A 54 -1.16 3.39 -4.95
C GLU A 54 -1.43 4.50 -3.92
N ASP A 55 -2.19 4.18 -2.87
CA ASP A 55 -2.44 5.10 -1.76
C ASP A 55 -1.11 5.59 -1.16
N SER A 56 -0.18 4.66 -0.89
CA SER A 56 1.10 5.01 -0.26
C SER A 56 1.96 5.97 -1.08
N TYR A 57 1.90 5.91 -2.42
CA TYR A 57 2.67 6.82 -3.28
C TYR A 57 2.09 8.24 -3.28
N PHE A 58 0.76 8.37 -3.41
CA PHE A 58 0.13 9.70 -3.40
C PHE A 58 0.19 10.36 -2.02
N ASP A 59 0.02 9.59 -0.96
CA ASP A 59 0.07 10.11 0.42
C ASP A 59 1.50 10.51 0.83
N ASP A 60 2.56 9.82 0.35
CA ASP A 60 3.97 10.23 0.52
C ASP A 60 4.21 11.61 -0.12
N GLY A 61 3.58 11.90 -1.27
CA GLY A 61 3.63 13.21 -1.92
C GLY A 61 3.07 14.34 -1.05
N ASP A 62 1.91 14.13 -0.41
CA ASP A 62 1.30 15.12 0.49
C ASP A 62 2.22 15.43 1.69
N ASP A 63 2.82 14.41 2.27
CA ASP A 63 3.74 14.55 3.40
C ASP A 63 5.00 15.32 2.99
N LEU A 64 5.61 14.97 1.85
CA LEU A 64 6.78 15.67 1.33
C LEU A 64 6.52 17.16 1.11
N ILE A 65 5.35 17.51 0.56
CA ILE A 65 4.98 18.91 0.34
C ILE A 65 4.77 19.64 1.67
N THR A 66 4.16 19.02 2.64
CA THR A 66 3.98 19.60 3.98
C THR A 66 5.34 19.92 4.63
N GLU A 67 6.30 19.00 4.54
CA GLU A 67 7.66 19.19 5.05
C GLU A 67 8.42 20.26 4.25
N ALA A 68 8.25 20.27 2.92
CA ALA A 68 8.89 21.27 2.07
C ALA A 68 8.35 22.70 2.32
N PHE A 69 7.05 22.88 2.56
CA PHE A 69 6.50 24.15 3.00
C PHE A 69 7.04 24.58 4.35
N THR A 70 7.11 23.67 5.33
CA THR A 70 7.64 23.94 6.66
C THR A 70 9.12 24.39 6.58
N SER A 71 9.93 23.74 5.76
CA SER A 71 11.35 24.03 5.64
C SER A 71 11.65 25.33 4.85
N THR A 72 10.74 25.78 4.00
CA THR A 72 10.89 27.02 3.21
C THR A 72 10.16 28.23 3.82
N ASP A 73 9.44 28.05 4.92
CA ASP A 73 8.80 29.14 5.66
C ASP A 73 9.79 29.75 6.65
N GLU A 74 10.23 31.00 6.40
CA GLU A 74 11.21 31.71 7.23
C GLU A 74 10.75 31.89 8.68
N ASP A 75 9.44 32.07 8.91
CA ASP A 75 8.88 32.24 10.26
C ASP A 75 8.92 30.93 11.06
N LEU A 76 8.87 29.76 10.40
CA LEU A 76 8.93 28.46 11.03
C LEU A 76 10.33 27.89 11.08
N SER A 77 11.12 28.12 10.05
CA SER A 77 12.46 27.55 9.93
C SER A 77 13.41 28.14 10.98
N GLY A 78 13.19 29.42 11.42
CA GLY A 78 14.05 30.08 12.38
C GLY A 78 15.54 29.95 12.05
N GLY A 79 15.87 29.82 10.74
CA GLY A 79 17.20 29.49 10.25
C GLY A 79 17.59 28.00 10.38
N ARG A 80 16.66 27.11 10.70
CA ARG A 80 16.92 25.66 10.71
C ARG A 80 16.93 25.12 9.30
N VAL A 81 17.99 24.38 8.96
CA VAL A 81 18.04 23.56 7.75
C VAL A 81 16.94 22.48 7.85
N ASN A 82 16.26 22.21 6.75
CA ASN A 82 15.32 21.11 6.66
C ASN A 82 15.97 19.81 7.16
N THR A 83 15.31 19.15 8.09
CA THR A 83 15.78 17.90 8.70
C THR A 83 15.12 16.66 8.10
N ASP A 84 14.13 16.83 7.20
CA ASP A 84 13.52 15.66 6.53
C ASP A 84 14.49 15.09 5.51
N GLU A 85 15.02 13.92 5.84
CA GLU A 85 16.02 13.24 5.01
C GLU A 85 15.51 12.90 3.60
N ARG A 86 14.18 12.83 3.39
CA ARG A 86 13.61 12.58 2.06
C ARG A 86 13.81 13.75 1.10
N LEU A 87 14.04 14.96 1.63
CA LEU A 87 14.26 16.20 0.87
C LEU A 87 15.73 16.60 0.76
N ILE A 88 16.67 15.85 1.35
CA ILE A 88 18.09 16.23 1.46
C ILE A 88 18.77 16.45 0.11
N CYS A 89 18.32 15.78 -0.93
CA CYS A 89 18.84 15.93 -2.30
C CYS A 89 17.85 16.61 -3.26
N ALA A 90 16.73 17.12 -2.74
CA ALA A 90 15.77 17.87 -3.53
C ALA A 90 16.16 19.37 -3.58
N THR A 91 15.93 20.01 -4.72
CA THR A 91 15.97 21.45 -4.84
C THR A 91 14.59 22.03 -4.60
N LEU A 92 14.47 22.89 -3.57
CA LEU A 92 13.23 23.55 -3.22
C LEU A 92 13.22 24.96 -3.82
N THR A 93 12.21 25.29 -4.63
CA THR A 93 12.04 26.62 -5.21
C THR A 93 10.65 27.13 -4.86
N ARG A 94 10.59 28.22 -4.09
CA ARG A 94 9.35 28.90 -3.72
C ARG A 94 9.22 30.23 -4.45
N ILE A 95 8.04 30.52 -5.00
CA ILE A 95 7.71 31.74 -5.71
C ILE A 95 6.38 32.27 -5.17
N GLY A 96 6.26 33.59 -5.02
CA GLY A 96 5.05 34.25 -4.56
C GLY A 96 5.09 34.64 -3.08
N SER A 97 3.92 34.73 -2.46
CA SER A 97 3.71 35.17 -1.08
C SER A 97 3.16 34.05 -0.20
N LYS A 98 2.89 34.36 1.08
CA LYS A 98 2.17 33.40 1.97
C LYS A 98 0.73 33.13 1.56
N SER A 99 0.07 34.09 0.88
CA SER A 99 -1.33 33.99 0.49
C SER A 99 -1.55 33.44 -0.91
N GLU A 100 -0.54 33.50 -1.78
CA GLU A 100 -0.61 33.00 -3.14
C GLU A 100 0.82 32.73 -3.66
N GLY A 101 1.04 31.52 -4.14
CA GLY A 101 2.36 31.17 -4.62
C GLY A 101 2.47 29.75 -5.13
N SER A 102 3.70 29.35 -5.40
CA SER A 102 4.04 28.00 -5.79
C SER A 102 5.28 27.51 -5.03
N LEU A 103 5.34 26.21 -4.84
CA LEU A 103 6.50 25.49 -4.34
C LEU A 103 6.82 24.35 -5.31
N ARG A 104 8.06 24.28 -5.77
CA ARG A 104 8.58 23.19 -6.57
C ARG A 104 9.57 22.38 -5.74
N VAL A 105 9.33 21.07 -5.65
CA VAL A 105 10.24 20.11 -5.04
C VAL A 105 10.83 19.26 -6.16
N ASP A 106 12.08 19.52 -6.54
CA ASP A 106 12.74 18.93 -7.70
C ASP A 106 13.83 17.95 -7.28
N PHE A 107 13.65 16.68 -7.63
CA PHE A 107 14.58 15.58 -7.38
C PHE A 107 15.53 15.33 -8.56
N GLY A 108 15.47 16.17 -9.63
CA GLY A 108 16.33 16.06 -10.80
C GLY A 108 16.16 14.72 -11.53
N THR A 109 17.27 14.16 -12.01
CA THR A 109 17.28 12.89 -12.75
C THR A 109 17.29 11.65 -11.86
N GLY A 110 17.44 11.83 -10.54
CA GLY A 110 17.43 10.74 -9.56
C GLY A 110 18.10 11.14 -8.26
N CYS A 111 17.38 10.99 -7.16
CA CYS A 111 17.79 11.35 -5.82
C CYS A 111 17.47 10.17 -4.89
N THR A 112 18.50 9.55 -4.32
CA THR A 112 18.34 8.45 -3.38
C THR A 112 18.17 9.02 -1.98
N GLY A 113 16.97 8.84 -1.44
CA GLY A 113 16.62 9.23 -0.09
C GLY A 113 16.86 8.12 0.95
N PRO A 114 16.41 8.31 2.19
CA PRO A 114 16.48 7.32 3.24
C PRO A 114 15.79 6.02 2.82
N ARG A 115 16.25 4.90 3.38
CA ARG A 115 15.72 3.56 3.05
C ARG A 115 15.85 3.17 1.57
N GLY A 116 16.75 3.85 0.82
CA GLY A 116 17.04 3.52 -0.57
C GLY A 116 15.97 3.90 -1.60
N ASN A 117 14.93 4.63 -1.22
CA ASN A 117 13.95 5.13 -2.19
C ASN A 117 14.58 6.13 -3.15
N VAL A 118 14.45 5.89 -4.45
CA VAL A 118 14.93 6.79 -5.50
C VAL A 118 13.76 7.61 -6.03
N ARG A 119 13.86 8.96 -5.93
CA ARG A 119 12.88 9.88 -6.50
C ARG A 119 13.50 10.63 -7.66
N ALA A 120 12.74 10.87 -8.72
CA ALA A 120 13.16 11.67 -9.86
C ALA A 120 12.00 12.57 -10.32
N GLY A 121 12.31 13.62 -11.11
CA GLY A 121 11.34 14.62 -11.55
C GLY A 121 10.94 15.56 -10.43
N ALA A 122 9.76 16.19 -10.53
CA ALA A 122 9.35 17.20 -9.57
C ALA A 122 7.87 17.09 -9.19
N ILE A 123 7.56 17.49 -7.94
CA ILE A 123 6.21 17.82 -7.51
C ILE A 123 6.10 19.35 -7.50
N VAL A 124 5.08 19.87 -8.18
CA VAL A 124 4.78 21.29 -8.21
C VAL A 124 3.48 21.55 -7.49
N VAL A 125 3.50 22.47 -6.54
CA VAL A 125 2.32 22.88 -5.79
C VAL A 125 2.04 24.34 -6.04
N THR A 126 0.79 24.66 -6.37
CA THR A 126 0.26 26.03 -6.30
C THR A 126 -0.66 26.13 -5.10
N HIS A 127 -0.61 27.26 -4.39
CA HIS A 127 -1.48 27.46 -3.23
C HIS A 127 -2.18 28.82 -3.27
N THR A 128 -3.39 28.85 -2.75
CA THR A 128 -4.19 30.03 -2.48
C THR A 128 -4.60 30.04 -1.02
N GLY A 129 -4.53 31.20 -0.37
CA GLY A 129 -4.63 31.33 1.10
C GLY A 129 -3.30 31.01 1.79
N ASP A 130 -3.15 31.46 3.03
CA ASP A 130 -2.01 31.05 3.86
C ASP A 130 -2.08 29.54 4.08
N TRP A 131 -1.04 28.83 3.68
CA TRP A 131 -1.01 27.36 3.73
C TRP A 131 -1.25 26.77 5.13
N ARG A 132 -1.16 27.60 6.17
CA ARG A 132 -1.45 27.27 7.58
C ARG A 132 -2.82 27.73 8.05
N ALA A 133 -3.67 28.21 7.18
CA ALA A 133 -4.98 28.73 7.54
C ALA A 133 -6.12 27.89 7.00
N ALA A 134 -7.22 27.83 7.73
CA ALA A 134 -8.47 27.29 7.22
C ALA A 134 -8.93 28.07 5.97
N GLY A 135 -9.45 27.36 4.96
CA GLY A 135 -9.86 27.92 3.67
C GLY A 135 -8.74 27.97 2.63
N SER A 136 -7.49 27.66 2.98
CA SER A 136 -6.43 27.53 2.00
C SER A 136 -6.60 26.29 1.13
N LYS A 137 -6.08 26.38 -0.10
CA LYS A 137 -6.13 25.30 -1.08
C LYS A 137 -4.77 25.11 -1.71
N TRP A 138 -4.36 23.86 -1.84
CA TRP A 138 -3.13 23.44 -2.51
C TRP A 138 -3.49 22.55 -3.69
N ILE A 139 -2.83 22.76 -4.81
CA ILE A 139 -2.98 21.93 -6.01
C ILE A 139 -1.61 21.40 -6.35
N LEU A 140 -1.48 20.07 -6.26
CA LEU A 140 -0.26 19.33 -6.54
C LEU A 140 -0.36 18.74 -7.95
N THR A 141 0.70 18.91 -8.73
CA THR A 141 0.89 18.26 -10.03
C THR A 141 2.27 17.62 -10.09
N TYR A 142 2.45 16.67 -10.99
CA TYR A 142 3.64 15.84 -11.10
C TYR A 142 4.32 16.09 -12.46
N GLU A 143 5.59 16.51 -12.45
CA GLU A 143 6.38 16.73 -13.66
C GLU A 143 7.43 15.61 -13.78
N ASN A 144 7.13 14.59 -14.58
CA ASN A 144 7.96 13.38 -14.71
C ASN A 144 8.35 12.76 -13.35
N TYR A 145 7.50 12.96 -12.35
CA TYR A 145 7.78 12.50 -10.99
C TYR A 145 7.64 10.99 -10.89
N SER A 146 8.62 10.38 -10.28
CA SER A 146 8.62 8.95 -10.01
C SER A 146 9.26 8.61 -8.67
N VAL A 147 8.84 7.48 -8.09
CA VAL A 147 9.44 6.86 -6.91
C VAL A 147 9.78 5.41 -7.25
N ASN A 148 11.05 5.03 -7.15
CA ASN A 148 11.54 3.70 -7.51
C ASN A 148 11.16 3.28 -8.95
N GLY A 149 11.11 4.26 -9.88
CA GLY A 149 10.71 4.07 -11.26
C GLY A 149 9.19 3.99 -11.50
N VAL A 150 8.37 4.01 -10.45
CA VAL A 150 6.90 4.12 -10.56
C VAL A 150 6.54 5.58 -10.80
N GLN A 151 5.97 5.89 -11.96
CA GLN A 151 5.62 7.24 -12.37
C GLN A 151 4.23 7.62 -11.90
N LEU A 152 4.07 8.85 -11.39
CA LEU A 152 2.82 9.42 -10.90
C LEU A 152 2.40 10.59 -11.78
N GLU A 153 1.11 10.67 -12.09
CA GLU A 153 0.47 11.75 -12.85
C GLU A 153 -0.89 12.06 -12.22
N GLY A 154 -1.45 13.23 -12.52
CA GLY A 154 -2.76 13.69 -12.07
C GLY A 154 -2.69 15.02 -11.33
N GLU A 155 -3.87 15.53 -10.94
CA GLU A 155 -4.01 16.72 -10.14
C GLU A 155 -4.58 16.36 -8.77
N ARG A 156 -3.82 16.62 -7.72
CA ARG A 156 -4.23 16.39 -6.33
C ARG A 156 -4.52 17.72 -5.65
N THR A 157 -5.73 17.90 -5.17
CA THR A 157 -6.14 19.10 -4.43
C THR A 157 -6.30 18.76 -2.95
N VAL A 158 -5.66 19.57 -2.09
CA VAL A 158 -5.82 19.56 -0.63
C VAL A 158 -6.46 20.88 -0.21
N SER A 159 -7.65 20.83 0.38
CA SER A 159 -8.36 22.00 0.90
C SER A 159 -8.42 21.95 2.41
N ILE A 160 -7.81 22.92 3.09
CA ILE A 160 -7.77 22.97 4.55
C ILE A 160 -9.13 23.44 5.08
N VAL A 161 -9.85 22.54 5.75
CA VAL A 161 -11.17 22.79 6.33
C VAL A 161 -11.06 23.49 7.69
N SER A 162 -10.17 22.97 8.53
CA SER A 162 -9.87 23.57 9.86
C SER A 162 -8.45 23.24 10.28
N ILE A 163 -7.90 24.10 11.12
CA ILE A 163 -6.55 23.93 11.66
C ILE A 163 -6.49 24.45 13.10
N SER A 164 -5.84 23.68 13.94
CA SER A 164 -5.47 24.06 15.31
C SER A 164 -4.05 23.55 15.61
N ASP A 165 -3.54 23.79 16.80
CA ASP A 165 -2.21 23.32 17.20
C ASP A 165 -2.09 21.78 17.16
N SER A 166 -3.17 21.07 17.46
CA SER A 166 -3.19 19.60 17.57
C SER A 166 -3.94 18.88 16.45
N LEU A 167 -4.67 19.60 15.57
CA LEU A 167 -5.49 18.96 14.55
C LEU A 167 -5.57 19.80 13.28
N VAL A 168 -5.26 19.18 12.15
CA VAL A 168 -5.54 19.71 10.80
C VAL A 168 -6.55 18.82 10.12
N VAL A 169 -7.65 19.40 9.64
CA VAL A 169 -8.66 18.70 8.84
C VAL A 169 -8.60 19.22 7.41
N SER A 170 -8.49 18.32 6.45
CA SER A 170 -8.48 18.65 5.03
C SER A 170 -9.36 17.73 4.21
N ASP A 171 -9.93 18.28 3.14
CA ASP A 171 -10.52 17.50 2.07
C ASP A 171 -9.49 17.30 0.97
N VAL A 172 -9.35 16.06 0.53
CA VAL A 172 -8.35 15.64 -0.47
C VAL A 172 -9.08 15.04 -1.66
N THR A 173 -8.79 15.55 -2.85
CA THR A 173 -9.27 14.99 -4.12
C THR A 173 -8.09 14.69 -5.03
N LEU A 174 -8.21 13.64 -5.84
CA LEU A 174 -7.30 13.33 -6.94
C LEU A 174 -8.15 13.21 -8.20
N VAL A 175 -7.78 13.91 -9.24
CA VAL A 175 -8.42 13.89 -10.56
C VAL A 175 -7.38 13.46 -11.60
N ASP A 176 -7.79 12.63 -12.56
CA ASP A 176 -6.92 12.09 -13.60
C ASP A 176 -5.66 11.39 -13.05
N GLY A 177 -5.77 10.84 -11.83
CA GLY A 177 -4.69 10.10 -11.20
C GLY A 177 -4.27 8.92 -12.06
N LYS A 178 -2.95 8.79 -12.30
CA LYS A 178 -2.38 7.72 -13.09
C LYS A 178 -1.07 7.27 -12.48
N ILE A 179 -0.91 5.95 -12.39
CA ILE A 179 0.33 5.30 -11.96
C ILE A 179 0.82 4.43 -13.11
N THR A 180 2.09 4.58 -13.47
CA THR A 180 2.75 3.73 -14.47
C THR A 180 3.94 3.03 -13.84
N TRP A 181 3.90 1.70 -13.78
CA TRP A 181 5.00 0.87 -13.26
C TRP A 181 6.12 0.70 -14.29
N PRO A 182 7.34 0.33 -13.85
CA PRO A 182 8.47 0.11 -14.76
C PRO A 182 8.24 -0.98 -15.81
N ASP A 183 7.34 -1.93 -15.54
CA ASP A 183 6.94 -2.99 -16.47
C ASP A 183 5.89 -2.55 -17.51
N GLY A 184 5.48 -1.26 -17.46
CA GLY A 184 4.52 -0.67 -18.39
C GLY A 184 3.06 -0.85 -17.98
N ARG A 185 2.75 -1.52 -16.88
CA ARG A 185 1.37 -1.56 -16.33
C ARG A 185 0.91 -0.16 -15.94
N VAL A 186 -0.37 0.12 -16.14
CA VAL A 186 -0.97 1.42 -15.86
C VAL A 186 -2.25 1.24 -15.07
N ALA A 187 -2.40 1.96 -13.96
CA ALA A 187 -3.67 2.13 -13.26
C ALA A 187 -4.14 3.59 -13.32
N ARG A 188 -5.44 3.80 -13.18
CA ARG A 188 -6.05 5.13 -13.07
C ARG A 188 -6.87 5.22 -11.80
N ARG A 189 -6.90 6.43 -11.19
CA ARG A 189 -7.54 6.61 -9.90
C ARG A 189 -8.14 8.00 -9.74
N GLU A 190 -9.33 8.03 -9.16
CA GLU A 190 -10.00 9.21 -8.64
C GLU A 190 -10.19 9.05 -7.13
N VAL A 191 -9.99 10.11 -6.37
CA VAL A 191 -10.08 10.07 -4.90
C VAL A 191 -10.93 11.23 -4.39
N LYS A 192 -11.79 10.94 -3.40
CA LYS A 192 -12.49 11.93 -2.58
C LYS A 192 -12.44 11.49 -1.14
N ARG A 193 -11.58 12.12 -0.35
CA ARG A 193 -11.32 11.72 1.03
C ARG A 193 -11.26 12.93 1.94
N ARG A 194 -11.56 12.70 3.21
CA ARG A 194 -11.18 13.59 4.30
C ARG A 194 -10.01 13.01 5.04
N ARG A 195 -9.06 13.88 5.37
CA ARG A 195 -7.85 13.58 6.12
C ARG A 195 -7.84 14.43 7.38
N GLU A 196 -7.68 13.79 8.52
CA GLU A 196 -7.47 14.42 9.83
C GLU A 196 -6.02 14.10 10.24
N HIS A 197 -5.20 15.13 10.43
CA HIS A 197 -3.84 14.98 10.93
C HIS A 197 -3.82 15.43 12.38
N GLU A 198 -3.81 14.47 13.29
CA GLU A 198 -3.61 14.70 14.72
C GLU A 198 -2.12 14.89 15.00
N ARG A 199 -1.75 16.05 15.50
CA ARG A 199 -0.37 16.46 15.76
C ARG A 199 -0.08 16.51 17.24
N HIS A 200 1.11 16.09 17.62
CA HIS A 200 1.64 16.20 18.97
C HIS A 200 2.81 17.17 18.99
N PRO A 201 2.63 18.41 19.44
CA PRO A 201 3.64 19.47 19.34
C PRO A 201 4.99 19.13 19.99
N GLU A 202 4.97 18.31 21.05
CA GLU A 202 6.18 17.91 21.77
C GLU A 202 6.82 16.62 21.23
N ASN A 203 6.05 15.78 20.53
CA ASN A 203 6.54 14.49 20.03
C ASN A 203 5.79 14.04 18.77
N HIS A 204 6.31 14.41 17.60
CA HIS A 204 5.72 14.09 16.32
C HIS A 204 5.64 12.57 16.01
N LEU A 205 6.38 11.71 16.71
CA LEU A 205 6.22 10.25 16.58
C LEU A 205 4.84 9.77 17.06
N LEU A 206 4.14 10.57 17.85
CA LEU A 206 2.77 10.30 18.28
C LEU A 206 1.72 10.78 17.27
N ASP A 207 2.13 11.49 16.20
CA ASP A 207 1.22 11.97 15.18
C ASP A 207 0.49 10.82 14.51
N ARG A 208 -0.79 11.08 14.19
CA ARG A 208 -1.65 10.14 13.47
C ARG A 208 -2.31 10.83 12.30
N ILE A 209 -2.47 10.08 11.22
CA ILE A 209 -3.29 10.48 10.08
C ILE A 209 -4.50 9.56 10.03
N ILE A 210 -5.69 10.15 10.02
CA ILE A 210 -6.96 9.44 9.95
C ILE A 210 -7.61 9.79 8.62
N ILE A 211 -7.98 8.76 7.83
CA ILE A 211 -8.53 8.95 6.50
C ILE A 211 -9.88 8.25 6.39
N TYR A 212 -10.85 8.89 5.74
CA TYR A 212 -12.12 8.32 5.36
C TYR A 212 -12.66 8.94 4.07
N GLY A 213 -13.55 8.23 3.38
CA GLY A 213 -14.11 8.63 2.10
C GLY A 213 -14.07 7.51 1.08
N THR A 214 -13.99 7.89 -0.19
CA THR A 214 -14.13 6.96 -1.32
C THR A 214 -13.04 7.18 -2.36
N SER A 215 -12.82 6.16 -3.18
CA SER A 215 -12.07 6.28 -4.44
C SER A 215 -12.65 5.32 -5.49
N ASN A 216 -12.35 5.57 -6.75
CA ASN A 216 -12.63 4.68 -7.85
C ASN A 216 -11.46 4.69 -8.82
N GLY A 217 -11.40 3.71 -9.70
CA GLY A 217 -10.30 3.63 -10.65
C GLY A 217 -10.45 2.50 -11.65
N ILE A 218 -9.38 2.30 -12.40
CA ILE A 218 -9.23 1.21 -13.36
C ILE A 218 -7.88 0.56 -13.10
N LEU A 219 -7.91 -0.72 -12.76
CA LEU A 219 -6.71 -1.54 -12.56
C LEU A 219 -5.98 -1.79 -13.88
N PRO A 220 -4.70 -2.23 -13.86
CA PRO A 220 -3.93 -2.49 -15.08
C PRO A 220 -4.54 -3.55 -16.01
N ASN A 221 -5.32 -4.47 -15.49
CA ASN A 221 -6.04 -5.48 -16.28
C ASN A 221 -7.35 -4.93 -16.90
N GLY A 222 -7.66 -3.63 -16.71
CA GLY A 222 -8.87 -2.97 -17.21
C GLY A 222 -10.09 -3.11 -16.31
N THR A 223 -9.99 -3.77 -15.16
CA THR A 223 -11.09 -3.92 -14.20
C THR A 223 -11.39 -2.58 -13.54
N VAL A 224 -12.66 -2.17 -13.59
CA VAL A 224 -13.15 -0.99 -12.86
C VAL A 224 -13.29 -1.34 -11.38
N ILE A 225 -12.72 -0.48 -10.52
CA ILE A 225 -12.83 -0.64 -9.07
C ILE A 225 -13.53 0.56 -8.42
N THR A 226 -14.24 0.28 -7.34
CA THR A 226 -14.73 1.29 -6.40
C THR A 226 -14.29 0.89 -5.00
N ILE A 227 -13.92 1.89 -4.21
CA ILE A 227 -13.38 1.69 -2.86
C ILE A 227 -14.10 2.61 -1.91
N GLU A 228 -14.56 2.05 -0.81
CA GLU A 228 -15.19 2.76 0.29
C GLU A 228 -14.45 2.44 1.59
N ILE A 229 -14.13 3.46 2.36
CA ILE A 229 -13.57 3.29 3.71
C ILE A 229 -14.75 3.13 4.66
N LEU A 230 -14.96 1.89 5.14
CA LEU A 230 -16.04 1.54 6.06
C LEU A 230 -15.73 1.95 7.50
N GLU A 231 -14.47 1.73 7.91
CA GLU A 231 -13.92 2.17 9.19
C GLU A 231 -12.70 3.03 8.94
N ARG A 232 -12.58 4.14 9.67
CA ARG A 232 -11.50 5.12 9.49
C ARG A 232 -10.14 4.46 9.45
N LEU A 233 -9.37 4.72 8.41
CA LEU A 233 -8.00 4.23 8.29
C LEU A 233 -7.08 5.08 9.14
N ILE A 234 -6.27 4.46 9.97
CA ILE A 234 -5.35 5.13 10.87
C ILE A 234 -3.91 4.79 10.48
N TYR A 235 -3.12 5.82 10.18
CA TYR A 235 -1.68 5.74 10.04
C TYR A 235 -1.02 6.34 11.27
N ARG A 236 0.08 5.76 11.71
CA ARG A 236 0.88 6.24 12.84
C ARG A 236 2.27 6.62 12.37
N ARG A 237 2.73 7.81 12.72
CA ARG A 237 4.06 8.27 12.35
C ARG A 237 5.16 7.32 12.82
N ALA A 238 5.09 6.87 14.07
CA ALA A 238 6.06 5.90 14.60
C ALA A 238 6.18 4.65 13.73
N CYS A 239 5.05 4.08 13.27
CA CYS A 239 5.06 2.89 12.42
C CYS A 239 5.64 3.17 11.02
N ALA A 240 5.38 4.37 10.47
CA ALA A 240 5.97 4.79 9.20
C ALA A 240 7.50 4.88 9.27
N GLU A 241 8.05 5.32 10.41
CA GLU A 241 9.51 5.32 10.64
C GLU A 241 10.10 3.89 10.72
N GLU A 242 9.30 2.91 11.11
CA GLU A 242 9.66 1.48 11.10
C GLU A 242 9.49 0.82 9.72
N GLY A 243 8.99 1.56 8.72
CA GLY A 243 8.81 1.08 7.34
C GLY A 243 7.42 0.52 7.04
N VAL A 244 6.44 0.75 7.92
CA VAL A 244 5.03 0.43 7.63
C VAL A 244 4.49 1.42 6.60
N ILE A 245 3.94 0.90 5.51
CA ILE A 245 3.49 1.71 4.36
C ILE A 245 1.97 1.75 4.20
N ILE A 246 1.25 1.01 5.03
CA ILE A 246 -0.21 0.89 5.02
C ILE A 246 -0.80 1.42 6.33
N PRO A 247 -2.13 1.64 6.41
CA PRO A 247 -2.79 1.89 7.68
C PRO A 247 -2.49 0.79 8.70
N VAL A 248 -2.47 1.12 9.98
CA VAL A 248 -2.31 0.15 11.07
C VAL A 248 -3.65 -0.32 11.63
N SER A 249 -4.75 0.36 11.27
CA SER A 249 -6.11 -0.08 11.59
C SER A 249 -7.14 0.56 10.66
N GLY A 250 -8.36 0.03 10.67
CA GLY A 250 -9.49 0.45 9.84
C GLY A 250 -9.84 -0.58 8.78
N VAL A 251 -10.92 -0.32 8.06
CA VAL A 251 -11.50 -1.29 7.11
C VAL A 251 -11.85 -0.59 5.81
N LYS A 252 -11.45 -1.17 4.68
CA LYS A 252 -11.90 -0.80 3.33
C LYS A 252 -12.77 -1.89 2.72
N LEU A 253 -13.71 -1.48 1.89
CA LEU A 253 -14.44 -2.33 0.96
C LEU A 253 -13.96 -2.01 -0.46
N ILE A 254 -13.47 -3.01 -1.18
CA ILE A 254 -13.08 -2.94 -2.59
C ILE A 254 -14.09 -3.74 -3.40
N LYS A 255 -14.68 -3.11 -4.42
CA LYS A 255 -15.52 -3.79 -5.41
C LYS A 255 -14.82 -3.73 -6.76
N ALA A 256 -14.58 -4.88 -7.37
CA ALA A 256 -13.86 -5.05 -8.62
C ALA A 256 -14.67 -5.97 -9.56
N GLY A 257 -15.47 -5.39 -10.47
CA GLY A 257 -16.46 -6.15 -11.22
C GLY A 257 -17.47 -6.83 -10.28
N ASP A 258 -17.59 -8.16 -10.38
CA ASP A 258 -18.47 -8.99 -9.53
C ASP A 258 -17.81 -9.41 -8.20
N ARG A 259 -16.54 -9.08 -7.99
CA ARG A 259 -15.78 -9.39 -6.78
C ARG A 259 -15.97 -8.29 -5.73
N GLU A 260 -16.00 -8.71 -4.49
CA GLU A 260 -16.07 -7.83 -3.33
C GLU A 260 -15.10 -8.33 -2.26
N LEU A 261 -14.23 -7.43 -1.80
CA LEU A 261 -13.22 -7.69 -0.80
C LEU A 261 -13.32 -6.68 0.33
N THR A 262 -13.36 -7.16 1.56
CA THR A 262 -13.10 -6.35 2.73
C THR A 262 -11.63 -6.49 3.10
N VAL A 263 -10.94 -5.36 3.28
CA VAL A 263 -9.54 -5.26 3.69
C VAL A 263 -9.51 -4.69 5.10
N ASP A 264 -9.17 -5.52 6.07
CA ASP A 264 -9.00 -5.14 7.48
C ASP A 264 -7.50 -4.96 7.77
N TYR A 265 -7.13 -3.76 8.23
CA TYR A 265 -5.76 -3.35 8.53
C TYR A 265 -5.31 -3.67 9.95
N GLY A 266 -6.17 -4.33 10.75
CA GLY A 266 -5.81 -4.82 12.08
C GLY A 266 -6.10 -3.85 13.22
N ASP A 267 -5.39 -4.03 14.32
CA ASP A 267 -5.69 -3.46 15.65
C ASP A 267 -4.76 -2.32 16.08
N GLY A 268 -3.92 -1.84 15.19
CA GLY A 268 -2.94 -0.77 15.46
C GLY A 268 -1.50 -1.26 15.64
N THR A 269 -1.23 -2.54 15.41
CA THR A 269 0.14 -3.09 15.37
C THR A 269 0.91 -2.51 14.19
N CYS A 270 2.20 -2.18 14.39
CA CYS A 270 3.07 -1.68 13.31
C CYS A 270 3.52 -2.85 12.44
N ASP A 271 2.71 -3.24 11.47
CA ASP A 271 3.09 -4.25 10.47
C ASP A 271 2.49 -3.88 9.10
N ASN A 272 2.85 -4.65 8.07
CA ASN A 272 2.30 -4.50 6.73
C ASN A 272 1.32 -5.65 6.40
N ILE A 273 0.62 -6.17 7.41
CA ILE A 273 -0.26 -7.33 7.26
C ILE A 273 -1.72 -6.87 7.23
N VAL A 274 -2.46 -7.36 6.25
CA VAL A 274 -3.91 -7.17 6.15
C VAL A 274 -4.64 -8.51 6.21
N THR A 275 -5.89 -8.48 6.67
CA THR A 275 -6.82 -9.60 6.53
C THR A 275 -7.80 -9.28 5.41
N LEU A 276 -7.80 -10.08 4.37
CA LEU A 276 -8.75 -9.98 3.27
C LEU A 276 -9.93 -10.91 3.55
N THR A 277 -11.15 -10.42 3.34
CA THR A 277 -12.37 -11.23 3.42
C THR A 277 -13.17 -11.05 2.13
N ASN A 278 -13.47 -12.14 1.43
CA ASN A 278 -14.28 -12.10 0.23
C ASN A 278 -15.79 -12.13 0.54
N LYS A 279 -16.63 -11.91 -0.49
CA LYS A 279 -18.10 -11.84 -0.36
C LYS A 279 -18.78 -13.11 0.22
N ILE A 280 -18.09 -14.24 0.24
CA ILE A 280 -18.59 -15.50 0.85
C ILE A 280 -18.06 -15.74 2.26
N GLY A 281 -17.36 -14.74 2.85
CA GLY A 281 -16.88 -14.77 4.21
C GLY A 281 -15.58 -15.55 4.45
N ARG A 282 -14.87 -15.96 3.39
CA ARG A 282 -13.54 -16.57 3.54
C ARG A 282 -12.49 -15.51 3.79
N THR A 283 -11.46 -15.82 4.56
CA THR A 283 -10.42 -14.90 4.98
C THR A 283 -9.02 -15.41 4.63
N VAL A 284 -8.12 -14.48 4.32
CA VAL A 284 -6.68 -14.75 4.20
C VAL A 284 -5.89 -13.59 4.78
N ARG A 285 -4.77 -13.88 5.46
CA ARG A 285 -3.81 -12.87 5.88
C ARG A 285 -2.74 -12.72 4.81
N TYR A 286 -2.41 -11.49 4.48
CA TYR A 286 -1.46 -11.17 3.42
C TYR A 286 -0.55 -10.01 3.86
N GLU A 287 0.75 -10.10 3.53
CA GLU A 287 1.72 -9.04 3.76
C GLU A 287 1.85 -8.17 2.50
N VAL A 288 1.49 -6.90 2.61
CA VAL A 288 1.66 -5.90 1.52
C VAL A 288 3.13 -5.55 1.39
N LYS A 289 3.68 -5.71 0.18
CA LYS A 289 5.09 -5.41 -0.15
C LYS A 289 5.14 -4.33 -1.22
N LYS A 290 5.99 -3.33 -0.99
CA LYS A 290 6.23 -2.21 -1.92
C LYS A 290 7.29 -2.56 -2.95
#